data_2a3a21af9cdb09f317e7f4d9cb97d5e4
#
_entry.id   2a3a21af9cdb09f317e7f4d9cb97d5e4
#
_cell.length_a   1.000
_cell.length_b   1.000
_cell.length_c   1.000
_cell.angle_alpha   90.00
_cell.angle_beta   90.00
_cell.angle_gamma   90.00
#
_symmetry.space_group_name_H-M   'P 1'
#
loop_
_entity.id
_entity.type
_entity.pdbx_description
1 polymer ?
#
loop_
_entity_poly.entity_id
_entity_poly.type
_entity_poly.pdbx_seq_one_letter_code
_entity_poly.pdbx_strand_id
1 'polypeptide(L)'
;HPTLCPGIHVTLMATTPMRPILPPDEVPSLIAPNGFFYRGLEDFSKAQPKIEEVEKEVRAQIQKCLDTGLRFIYLDWHMASNGGKDRPDIIALFQRLCREYRLLYTHDTLDVDGRYSGAKFFSASLEAWGTVRLPDGNLAYWCGPALPEETRLAFLDKLRNLQPGAWYTICHPGLYSRRQQQSVAVLCSQEVKDILRERNIRLISYADLWNRQLAGKER
;
A
#
# COMPACT_ATOMS: atom_id res chain seq x y z
N HIS A 1 5.96 -12.97 15.13
CA HIS A 1 5.82 -14.32 14.62
C HIS A 1 6.76 -14.51 13.44
N PRO A 2 7.50 -15.65 13.33
CA PRO A 2 8.52 -15.83 12.29
C PRO A 2 7.98 -15.86 10.86
N THR A 3 6.68 -16.03 10.67
CA THR A 3 6.02 -16.02 9.36
C THR A 3 5.48 -14.65 8.96
N LEU A 4 5.61 -13.62 9.80
CA LEU A 4 5.23 -12.27 9.42
C LEU A 4 6.21 -11.72 8.39
N CYS A 5 5.66 -11.05 7.39
CA CYS A 5 6.41 -10.36 6.36
C CYS A 5 6.02 -8.87 6.40
N PRO A 6 6.57 -8.09 7.35
CA PRO A 6 6.20 -6.70 7.48
C PRO A 6 6.75 -5.85 6.33
N GLY A 7 5.97 -4.85 5.93
CA GLY A 7 6.35 -3.81 5.00
C GLY A 7 6.34 -2.44 5.65
N ILE A 8 7.02 -1.49 5.03
CA ILE A 8 7.03 -0.09 5.42
C ILE A 8 5.95 0.62 4.60
N HIS A 9 4.95 1.18 5.26
CA HIS A 9 3.84 1.89 4.63
C HIS A 9 4.06 3.40 4.71
N VAL A 10 4.71 3.97 3.69
CA VAL A 10 5.07 5.40 3.67
C VAL A 10 3.85 6.28 3.53
N THR A 11 3.76 7.29 4.35
CA THR A 11 2.68 8.27 4.37
C THR A 11 3.20 9.67 4.10
N LEU A 12 2.75 10.32 3.02
CA LEU A 12 3.03 11.71 2.67
C LEU A 12 1.75 12.56 2.60
N MET A 13 0.60 11.91 2.66
CA MET A 13 -0.71 12.53 2.75
C MET A 13 -1.65 11.63 3.54
N ALA A 14 -2.62 12.19 4.24
CA ALA A 14 -3.56 11.41 5.03
C ALA A 14 -4.90 12.13 5.18
N THR A 15 -6.00 11.39 5.23
CA THR A 15 -7.33 11.96 5.47
C THR A 15 -7.58 12.29 6.93
N THR A 16 -6.89 11.63 7.85
CA THR A 16 -6.87 11.97 9.27
C THR A 16 -5.70 12.92 9.57
N PRO A 17 -5.78 13.75 10.62
CA PRO A 17 -4.68 14.60 11.02
C PRO A 17 -3.43 13.77 11.37
N MET A 18 -2.44 13.75 10.48
CA MET A 18 -1.16 13.08 10.69
C MET A 18 -0.03 14.08 10.46
N ARG A 19 1.03 13.97 11.27
CA ARG A 19 2.21 14.82 11.18
C ARG A 19 3.38 14.04 10.59
N PRO A 20 4.31 14.73 9.91
CA PRO A 20 5.61 14.13 9.56
C PRO A 20 6.34 13.60 10.81
N ILE A 21 7.29 12.71 10.57
CA ILE A 21 8.28 12.31 11.58
C ILE A 21 9.21 13.47 11.88
N LEU A 22 9.62 14.19 10.83
CA LEU A 22 10.50 15.34 10.96
C LEU A 22 9.74 16.59 11.45
N PRO A 23 10.47 17.52 12.10
CA PRO A 23 9.93 18.83 12.44
C PRO A 23 9.37 19.58 11.23
N PRO A 24 8.29 20.37 11.39
CA PRO A 24 7.65 21.09 10.30
C PRO A 24 8.57 22.05 9.51
N ASP A 25 9.55 22.61 10.16
CA ASP A 25 10.55 23.53 9.57
C ASP A 25 11.57 22.82 8.67
N GLU A 26 11.75 21.52 8.83
CA GLU A 26 12.61 20.71 7.96
C GLU A 26 11.93 20.24 6.67
N VAL A 27 10.60 20.14 6.68
CA VAL A 27 9.78 19.64 5.57
C VAL A 27 8.53 20.50 5.31
N PRO A 28 8.67 21.83 5.24
CA PRO A 28 7.53 22.75 5.15
C PRO A 28 6.65 22.53 3.93
N SER A 29 7.17 22.03 2.81
CA SER A 29 6.37 21.79 1.61
C SER A 29 5.45 20.56 1.71
N LEU A 30 5.66 19.70 2.72
CA LEU A 30 4.81 18.55 3.00
C LEU A 30 3.63 18.87 3.91
N ILE A 31 3.57 20.08 4.46
CA ILE A 31 2.68 20.43 5.56
C ILE A 31 1.67 21.47 5.10
N ALA A 32 0.39 21.16 5.29
CA ALA A 32 -0.70 22.10 5.09
C ALA A 32 -0.71 23.21 6.18
N PRO A 33 -1.40 24.34 5.96
CA PRO A 33 -1.44 25.46 6.92
C PRO A 33 -1.89 25.09 8.33
N ASN A 34 -2.55 23.96 8.49
CA ASN A 34 -3.00 23.45 9.81
C ASN A 34 -1.94 22.63 10.55
N GLY A 35 -0.73 22.51 10.02
CA GLY A 35 0.40 21.81 10.64
C GLY A 35 0.41 20.28 10.48
N PHE A 36 -0.41 19.73 9.58
CA PHE A 36 -0.49 18.31 9.26
C PHE A 36 -0.17 18.04 7.78
N PHE A 37 0.03 16.80 7.41
CA PHE A 37 0.09 16.42 6.00
C PHE A 37 -1.16 16.87 5.23
N TYR A 38 -1.00 17.10 3.93
CA TYR A 38 -2.14 17.37 3.05
C TYR A 38 -3.15 16.21 3.05
N ARG A 39 -4.43 16.54 2.86
CA ARG A 39 -5.53 15.58 3.05
C ARG A 39 -5.86 14.70 1.86
N GLY A 40 -5.13 14.76 0.81
CA GLY A 40 -5.37 13.92 -0.37
C GLY A 40 -4.50 14.32 -1.53
N LEU A 41 -4.62 13.58 -2.62
CA LEU A 41 -3.76 13.74 -3.79
C LEU A 41 -3.92 15.14 -4.43
N GLU A 42 -5.12 15.68 -4.47
CA GLU A 42 -5.37 17.00 -5.09
C GLU A 42 -4.61 18.11 -4.36
N ASP A 43 -4.73 18.17 -3.03
CA ASP A 43 -4.05 19.19 -2.23
C ASP A 43 -2.53 18.97 -2.23
N PHE A 44 -2.09 17.73 -2.15
CA PHE A 44 -0.68 17.36 -2.25
C PHE A 44 -0.09 17.74 -3.61
N SER A 45 -0.80 17.46 -4.70
CA SER A 45 -0.36 17.82 -6.06
C SER A 45 -0.31 19.34 -6.27
N LYS A 46 -1.28 20.09 -5.73
CA LYS A 46 -1.27 21.55 -5.80
C LYS A 46 -0.12 22.17 -5.01
N ALA A 47 0.23 21.59 -3.89
CA ALA A 47 1.32 22.05 -3.03
C ALA A 47 2.70 21.85 -3.67
N GLN A 48 2.83 20.93 -4.64
CA GLN A 48 4.08 20.60 -5.31
C GLN A 48 5.26 20.40 -4.32
N PRO A 49 5.18 19.42 -3.39
CA PRO A 49 6.22 19.24 -2.40
C PRO A 49 7.60 19.08 -3.04
N LYS A 50 8.61 19.66 -2.40
CA LYS A 50 10.00 19.57 -2.86
C LYS A 50 10.53 18.17 -2.68
N ILE A 51 11.17 17.65 -3.72
CA ILE A 51 11.63 16.26 -3.71
C ILE A 51 12.66 15.98 -2.59
N GLU A 52 13.47 16.97 -2.25
CA GLU A 52 14.46 16.87 -1.18
C GLU A 52 13.79 16.74 0.20
N GLU A 53 12.67 17.44 0.40
CA GLU A 53 11.88 17.33 1.64
C GLU A 53 11.11 16.01 1.70
N VAL A 54 10.57 15.57 0.56
CA VAL A 54 9.97 14.23 0.44
C VAL A 54 11.00 13.15 0.80
N GLU A 55 12.22 13.23 0.26
CA GLU A 55 13.27 12.26 0.57
C GLU A 55 13.64 12.24 2.05
N LYS A 56 13.82 13.41 2.67
CA LYS A 56 14.11 13.51 4.11
C LYS A 56 13.06 12.80 4.94
N GLU A 57 11.80 13.11 4.69
CA GLU A 57 10.69 12.53 5.45
C GLU A 57 10.57 11.02 5.22
N VAL A 58 10.68 10.54 3.98
CA VAL A 58 10.62 9.10 3.69
C VAL A 58 11.75 8.35 4.36
N ARG A 59 12.96 8.91 4.36
CA ARG A 59 14.10 8.34 5.11
C ARG A 59 13.86 8.28 6.60
N ALA A 60 13.27 9.32 7.18
CA ALA A 60 12.91 9.35 8.59
C ALA A 60 11.87 8.29 8.94
N GLN A 61 10.86 8.09 8.08
CA GLN A 61 9.87 7.03 8.26
C GLN A 61 10.49 5.64 8.15
N ILE A 62 11.36 5.40 7.16
CA ILE A 62 12.10 4.14 7.02
C ILE A 62 12.95 3.89 8.27
N GLN A 63 13.72 4.88 8.70
CA GLN A 63 14.61 4.74 9.87
C GLN A 63 13.80 4.42 11.13
N LYS A 64 12.70 5.11 11.36
CA LYS A 64 11.80 4.83 12.50
C LYS A 64 11.27 3.39 12.50
N CYS A 65 10.98 2.85 11.33
CA CYS A 65 10.61 1.44 11.20
C CYS A 65 11.79 0.53 11.56
N LEU A 66 12.97 0.80 11.00
CA LEU A 66 14.18 -0.01 11.25
C LEU A 66 14.62 0.00 12.72
N ASP A 67 14.42 1.12 13.41
CA ASP A 67 14.72 1.26 14.85
C ASP A 67 13.87 0.33 15.74
N THR A 68 12.79 -0.23 15.21
CA THR A 68 12.00 -1.26 15.91
C THR A 68 12.72 -2.60 16.03
N GLY A 69 13.81 -2.81 15.28
CA GLY A 69 14.53 -4.08 15.19
C GLY A 69 13.80 -5.16 14.37
N LEU A 70 12.67 -4.83 13.76
CA LEU A 70 11.96 -5.74 12.85
C LEU A 70 12.64 -5.77 11.48
N ARG A 71 12.62 -6.93 10.85
CA ARG A 71 13.08 -7.08 9.46
C ARG A 71 11.94 -6.75 8.51
N PHE A 72 12.00 -5.60 7.86
CA PHE A 72 11.09 -5.21 6.79
C PHE A 72 11.58 -5.77 5.45
N ILE A 73 10.64 -6.18 4.61
CA ILE A 73 10.93 -6.84 3.31
C ILE A 73 10.56 -5.96 2.14
N TYR A 74 9.51 -5.12 2.30
CA TYR A 74 9.00 -4.30 1.21
C TYR A 74 8.63 -2.90 1.69
N LEU A 75 8.46 -2.01 0.74
CA LEU A 75 7.93 -0.68 0.92
C LEU A 75 6.73 -0.50 -0.02
N ASP A 76 5.66 0.02 0.52
CA ASP A 76 4.52 0.54 -0.20
C ASP A 76 4.14 1.94 0.32
N TRP A 77 3.00 2.48 -0.08
CA TRP A 77 2.61 3.83 0.31
C TRP A 77 1.13 3.95 0.62
N HIS A 78 0.84 4.80 1.57
CA HIS A 78 -0.52 5.17 1.96
C HIS A 78 -1.18 6.00 0.86
N MET A 79 -2.38 5.63 0.44
CA MET A 79 -3.15 6.32 -0.60
C MET A 79 -2.32 6.51 -1.88
N ALA A 80 -2.16 7.75 -2.34
CA ALA A 80 -1.33 8.13 -3.48
C ALA A 80 -0.04 8.88 -3.06
N SER A 81 0.54 8.53 -1.91
CA SER A 81 1.77 9.17 -1.38
C SER A 81 2.97 9.06 -2.32
N ASN A 82 2.91 8.20 -3.34
CA ASN A 82 3.88 8.18 -4.43
C ASN A 82 3.71 9.32 -5.45
N GLY A 83 2.76 10.23 -5.22
CA GLY A 83 2.48 11.35 -6.12
C GLY A 83 1.69 11.01 -7.37
N GLY A 84 1.28 9.76 -7.54
CA GLY A 84 0.53 9.30 -8.71
C GLY A 84 1.30 9.54 -10.03
N LYS A 85 0.57 9.72 -11.12
CA LYS A 85 1.14 9.97 -12.46
C LYS A 85 1.81 11.34 -12.59
N ASP A 86 1.47 12.28 -11.72
CA ASP A 86 1.90 13.66 -11.80
C ASP A 86 3.29 13.90 -11.18
N ARG A 87 3.81 12.94 -10.42
CA ARG A 87 5.07 13.04 -9.70
C ARG A 87 5.97 11.82 -9.95
N PRO A 88 6.44 11.61 -11.17
CA PRO A 88 7.36 10.52 -11.51
C PRO A 88 8.69 10.58 -10.75
N ASP A 89 9.08 11.78 -10.30
CA ASP A 89 10.24 12.03 -9.45
C ASP A 89 10.10 11.32 -8.07
N ILE A 90 8.91 11.33 -7.47
CA ILE A 90 8.65 10.62 -6.21
C ILE A 90 8.70 9.10 -6.43
N ILE A 91 8.16 8.62 -7.54
CA ILE A 91 8.24 7.20 -7.89
C ILE A 91 9.71 6.77 -8.02
N ALA A 92 10.51 7.54 -8.77
CA ALA A 92 11.93 7.26 -8.93
C ALA A 92 12.70 7.32 -7.60
N LEU A 93 12.34 8.25 -6.71
CA LEU A 93 12.87 8.32 -5.35
C LEU A 93 12.57 7.05 -4.56
N PHE A 94 11.31 6.60 -4.55
CA PHE A 94 10.93 5.38 -3.82
C PHE A 94 11.69 4.15 -4.34
N GLN A 95 11.81 4.02 -5.65
CA GLN A 95 12.58 2.94 -6.27
C GLN A 95 14.06 3.00 -5.86
N ARG A 96 14.66 4.19 -5.83
CA ARG A 96 16.05 4.38 -5.37
C ARG A 96 16.20 4.01 -3.88
N LEU A 97 15.29 4.45 -3.03
CA LEU A 97 15.30 4.10 -1.60
C LEU A 97 15.10 2.61 -1.38
N CYS A 98 14.20 1.96 -2.13
CA CYS A 98 14.05 0.51 -2.06
C CYS A 98 15.35 -0.23 -2.41
N ARG A 99 16.11 0.24 -3.40
CA ARG A 99 17.44 -0.33 -3.71
C ARG A 99 18.43 -0.13 -2.57
N GLU A 100 18.49 1.09 -2.04
CA GLU A 100 19.42 1.48 -0.98
C GLU A 100 19.19 0.67 0.30
N TYR A 101 17.93 0.57 0.73
CA TYR A 101 17.54 -0.15 1.93
C TYR A 101 17.28 -1.64 1.73
N ARG A 102 17.48 -2.16 0.52
CA ARG A 102 17.22 -3.57 0.14
C ARG A 102 15.78 -4.01 0.42
N LEU A 103 14.83 -3.17 0.05
CA LEU A 103 13.41 -3.42 0.15
C LEU A 103 12.84 -3.75 -1.24
N LEU A 104 11.82 -4.61 -1.30
CA LEU A 104 10.99 -4.74 -2.49
C LEU A 104 10.11 -3.50 -2.63
N TYR A 105 9.97 -3.00 -3.84
CA TYR A 105 8.96 -2.03 -4.20
C TYR A 105 7.69 -2.76 -4.65
N THR A 106 6.56 -2.55 -3.99
CA THR A 106 5.38 -3.42 -4.20
C THR A 106 4.59 -3.13 -5.46
N HIS A 107 4.70 -1.93 -6.00
CA HIS A 107 3.98 -1.56 -7.20
C HIS A 107 4.87 -1.63 -8.43
N ASP A 108 4.51 -2.47 -9.36
CA ASP A 108 5.29 -2.83 -10.53
C ASP A 108 5.02 -1.97 -11.78
N THR A 109 4.53 -0.76 -11.60
CA THR A 109 4.19 0.09 -12.75
C THR A 109 5.39 0.49 -13.61
N LEU A 110 6.62 0.31 -13.11
CA LEU A 110 7.84 0.62 -13.85
C LEU A 110 8.97 -0.32 -13.45
N ASP A 111 9.21 -1.36 -14.23
CA ASP A 111 10.35 -2.25 -14.05
C ASP A 111 11.64 -1.55 -14.47
N VAL A 112 12.30 -0.88 -13.53
CA VAL A 112 13.54 -0.18 -13.84
C VAL A 112 14.78 -1.01 -13.54
N ASP A 113 14.71 -2.00 -12.62
CA ASP A 113 15.90 -2.76 -12.21
C ASP A 113 15.62 -4.21 -11.77
N GLY A 114 14.49 -4.79 -12.13
CA GLY A 114 14.15 -6.16 -11.74
C GLY A 114 14.03 -6.39 -10.23
N ARG A 115 13.74 -5.33 -9.46
CA ARG A 115 13.52 -5.40 -8.01
C ARG A 115 12.05 -5.33 -7.63
N TYR A 116 11.20 -5.63 -8.58
CA TYR A 116 9.78 -5.75 -8.36
C TYR A 116 9.41 -7.09 -7.79
N SER A 117 8.24 -7.10 -7.19
CA SER A 117 7.56 -8.34 -6.87
C SER A 117 7.25 -9.17 -8.13
N GLY A 118 7.23 -8.55 -9.31
CA GLY A 118 6.74 -9.16 -10.56
C GLY A 118 5.27 -9.56 -10.48
N ALA A 119 4.55 -9.10 -9.46
CA ALA A 119 3.17 -9.45 -9.21
C ALA A 119 2.22 -8.45 -9.88
N LYS A 120 1.15 -8.96 -10.48
CA LYS A 120 0.10 -8.17 -11.10
C LYS A 120 -0.97 -7.81 -10.08
N PHE A 121 -1.54 -6.61 -10.20
CA PHE A 121 -2.61 -6.18 -9.31
C PHE A 121 -3.92 -6.93 -9.59
N PHE A 122 -4.48 -7.50 -8.54
CA PHE A 122 -5.80 -8.11 -8.55
C PHE A 122 -6.85 -7.05 -8.23
N SER A 123 -7.49 -6.50 -9.25
CA SER A 123 -8.35 -5.31 -9.16
C SER A 123 -9.74 -5.54 -8.57
N ALA A 124 -10.06 -6.72 -8.03
CA ALA A 124 -11.31 -6.96 -7.32
C ALA A 124 -11.12 -6.63 -5.84
N SER A 125 -11.37 -5.40 -5.47
CA SER A 125 -11.32 -4.99 -4.08
C SER A 125 -12.58 -5.43 -3.34
N LEU A 126 -12.43 -6.06 -2.18
CA LEU A 126 -13.50 -6.27 -1.21
C LEU A 126 -13.89 -4.97 -0.49
N GLU A 127 -13.23 -3.88 -0.83
CA GLU A 127 -13.40 -2.59 -0.18
C GLU A 127 -13.91 -1.55 -1.19
N ALA A 128 -15.07 -0.97 -0.93
CA ALA A 128 -15.46 0.27 -1.55
C ALA A 128 -15.17 1.40 -0.56
N TRP A 129 -14.15 2.18 -0.86
CA TRP A 129 -13.85 3.39 -0.12
C TRP A 129 -14.70 4.52 -0.68
N GLY A 130 -15.49 5.15 0.19
CA GLY A 130 -16.14 6.40 -0.10
C GLY A 130 -15.51 7.51 0.76
N THR A 131 -15.25 8.65 0.18
CA THR A 131 -14.98 9.87 0.94
C THR A 131 -16.27 10.64 1.11
N VAL A 132 -16.61 10.98 2.35
CA VAL A 132 -17.69 11.91 2.67
C VAL A 132 -17.07 13.21 3.15
N ARG A 133 -17.46 14.32 2.53
CA ARG A 133 -17.10 15.64 3.03
C ARG A 133 -18.01 15.96 4.22
N LEU A 134 -17.40 16.13 5.38
CA LEU A 134 -18.10 16.53 6.60
C LEU A 134 -18.52 18.00 6.54
N PRO A 135 -19.49 18.44 7.39
CA PRO A 135 -19.94 19.84 7.45
C PRO A 135 -18.82 20.86 7.75
N ASP A 136 -17.77 20.44 8.44
CA ASP A 136 -16.57 21.21 8.74
C ASP A 136 -15.56 21.28 7.57
N GLY A 137 -15.93 20.75 6.39
CA GLY A 137 -15.07 20.67 5.22
C GLY A 137 -14.07 19.52 5.24
N ASN A 138 -13.99 18.77 6.31
CA ASN A 138 -13.10 17.62 6.43
C ASN A 138 -13.58 16.45 5.56
N LEU A 139 -12.63 15.68 5.03
CA LEU A 139 -12.92 14.40 4.39
C LEU A 139 -12.88 13.31 5.46
N ALA A 140 -13.97 12.56 5.58
CA ALA A 140 -13.97 11.30 6.33
C ALA A 140 -14.02 10.14 5.35
N TYR A 141 -13.27 9.10 5.63
CA TYR A 141 -13.46 7.82 4.95
C TYR A 141 -14.72 7.17 5.50
N TRP A 142 -15.59 6.85 4.59
CA TRP A 142 -16.75 6.07 4.91
C TRP A 142 -16.54 4.63 4.45
N CYS A 143 -16.41 3.73 5.41
CA CYS A 143 -16.57 2.31 5.13
C CYS A 143 -18.07 2.03 5.02
N GLY A 144 -18.55 1.70 3.85
CA GLY A 144 -19.95 1.39 3.63
C GLY A 144 -20.55 0.44 4.67
N PRO A 145 -21.88 0.45 4.86
CA PRO A 145 -22.54 -0.23 5.98
C PRO A 145 -22.32 -1.75 5.99
N ALA A 146 -22.18 -2.34 4.83
CA ALA A 146 -21.91 -3.76 4.66
C ALA A 146 -21.22 -4.02 3.32
N LEU A 147 -20.54 -5.16 3.21
CA LEU A 147 -20.02 -5.63 1.92
C LEU A 147 -21.20 -6.06 1.03
N PRO A 148 -21.43 -5.40 -0.12
CA PRO A 148 -22.44 -5.83 -1.05
C PRO A 148 -22.18 -7.25 -1.55
N GLU A 149 -23.22 -8.04 -1.71
CA GLU A 149 -23.09 -9.42 -2.18
C GLU A 149 -22.49 -9.49 -3.59
N GLU A 150 -22.84 -8.55 -4.47
CA GLU A 150 -22.25 -8.44 -5.80
C GLU A 150 -20.72 -8.20 -5.73
N THR A 151 -20.22 -7.46 -4.74
CA THR A 151 -18.79 -7.26 -4.55
C THR A 151 -18.10 -8.56 -4.13
N ARG A 152 -18.72 -9.32 -3.23
CA ARG A 152 -18.23 -10.64 -2.82
C ARG A 152 -18.18 -11.60 -4.02
N LEU A 153 -19.27 -11.68 -4.78
CA LEU A 153 -19.35 -12.55 -5.95
C LEU A 153 -18.33 -12.16 -7.02
N ALA A 154 -18.17 -10.86 -7.30
CA ALA A 154 -17.18 -10.37 -8.25
C ALA A 154 -15.74 -10.71 -7.83
N PHE A 155 -15.42 -10.65 -6.53
CA PHE A 155 -14.13 -11.08 -6.01
C PHE A 155 -13.91 -12.58 -6.23
N LEU A 156 -14.89 -13.41 -5.90
CA LEU A 156 -14.79 -14.86 -6.06
C LEU A 156 -14.69 -15.27 -7.53
N ASP A 157 -15.45 -14.63 -8.41
CA ASP A 157 -15.39 -14.87 -9.86
C ASP A 157 -14.01 -14.53 -10.42
N LYS A 158 -13.46 -13.38 -10.07
CA LYS A 158 -12.11 -13.01 -10.46
C LYS A 158 -11.06 -13.99 -9.93
N LEU A 159 -11.20 -14.45 -8.68
CA LEU A 159 -10.29 -15.42 -8.10
C LEU A 159 -10.32 -16.75 -8.86
N ARG A 160 -11.53 -17.21 -9.25
CA ARG A 160 -11.71 -18.41 -10.10
C ARG A 160 -11.08 -18.28 -11.47
N ASN A 161 -11.04 -17.06 -12.02
CA ASN A 161 -10.60 -16.78 -13.39
C ASN A 161 -9.20 -16.19 -13.47
N LEU A 162 -8.42 -16.19 -12.36
CA LEU A 162 -7.04 -15.73 -12.39
C LEU A 162 -6.20 -16.48 -13.41
N GLN A 163 -5.50 -15.72 -14.24
CA GLN A 163 -4.54 -16.29 -15.17
C GLN A 163 -3.23 -16.69 -14.44
N PRO A 164 -2.45 -17.64 -14.97
CA PRO A 164 -1.16 -17.98 -14.40
C PRO A 164 -0.27 -16.75 -14.18
N GLY A 165 0.40 -16.70 -13.05
CA GLY A 165 1.28 -15.60 -12.67
C GLY A 165 1.26 -15.31 -11.18
N ALA A 166 1.99 -14.29 -10.77
CA ALA A 166 1.93 -13.76 -9.42
C ALA A 166 0.95 -12.57 -9.37
N TRP A 167 0.10 -12.57 -8.36
CA TRP A 167 -0.95 -11.56 -8.18
C TRP A 167 -0.97 -11.06 -6.74
N TYR A 168 -1.29 -9.80 -6.55
CA TYR A 168 -1.54 -9.24 -5.23
C TYR A 168 -2.84 -8.47 -5.20
N THR A 169 -3.47 -8.40 -4.03
CA THR A 169 -4.63 -7.55 -3.77
C THR A 169 -4.41 -6.79 -2.48
N ILE A 170 -5.03 -5.62 -2.38
CA ILE A 170 -5.00 -4.79 -1.19
C ILE A 170 -6.29 -5.00 -0.43
N CYS A 171 -6.20 -5.21 0.86
CA CYS A 171 -7.32 -5.24 1.78
C CYS A 171 -6.92 -4.60 3.11
N HIS A 172 -7.91 -4.02 3.80
CA HIS A 172 -7.72 -3.39 5.10
C HIS A 172 -8.51 -4.15 6.15
N PRO A 173 -8.05 -5.35 6.55
CA PRO A 173 -8.75 -6.16 7.52
C PRO A 173 -8.80 -5.43 8.87
N GLY A 174 -9.93 -5.52 9.55
CA GLY A 174 -10.08 -4.86 10.84
C GLY A 174 -11.38 -5.22 11.53
N LEU A 175 -11.50 -4.77 12.76
CA LEU A 175 -12.69 -5.01 13.60
C LEU A 175 -13.55 -3.75 13.78
N TYR A 176 -13.12 -2.62 13.23
CA TYR A 176 -13.76 -1.31 13.48
C TYR A 176 -15.05 -1.10 12.68
N SER A 177 -15.19 -1.73 11.53
CA SER A 177 -16.39 -1.62 10.73
C SER A 177 -16.92 -2.99 10.33
N ARG A 178 -18.26 -3.07 10.14
CA ARG A 178 -18.91 -4.29 9.67
C ARG A 178 -18.33 -4.77 8.34
N ARG A 179 -18.00 -3.85 7.47
CA ARG A 179 -17.40 -4.16 6.17
C ARG A 179 -16.01 -4.80 6.29
N GLN A 180 -15.16 -4.27 7.16
CA GLN A 180 -13.83 -4.87 7.41
C GLN A 180 -13.95 -6.28 7.97
N GLN A 181 -14.87 -6.49 8.92
CA GLN A 181 -15.18 -7.82 9.46
C GLN A 181 -15.67 -8.78 8.37
N GLN A 182 -16.56 -8.32 7.49
CA GLN A 182 -17.05 -9.12 6.36
C GLN A 182 -15.96 -9.43 5.34
N SER A 183 -15.08 -8.47 5.03
CA SER A 183 -13.93 -8.71 4.15
C SER A 183 -13.02 -9.80 4.71
N VAL A 184 -12.72 -9.76 6.02
CA VAL A 184 -11.98 -10.84 6.70
C VAL A 184 -12.73 -12.17 6.59
N ALA A 185 -14.04 -12.19 6.86
CA ALA A 185 -14.84 -13.40 6.77
C ALA A 185 -14.83 -14.01 5.36
N VAL A 186 -14.89 -13.18 4.30
CA VAL A 186 -14.77 -13.66 2.92
C VAL A 186 -13.38 -14.24 2.65
N LEU A 187 -12.32 -13.51 2.99
CA LEU A 187 -10.94 -13.98 2.76
C LEU A 187 -10.63 -15.29 3.49
N CYS A 188 -11.22 -15.50 4.68
CA CYS A 188 -11.03 -16.69 5.49
C CYS A 188 -12.08 -17.80 5.22
N SER A 189 -13.03 -17.56 4.30
CA SER A 189 -14.13 -18.49 4.04
C SER A 189 -13.67 -19.82 3.47
N GLN A 190 -14.50 -20.86 3.65
CA GLN A 190 -14.25 -22.16 3.04
C GLN A 190 -14.30 -22.07 1.51
N GLU A 191 -15.19 -21.25 0.96
CA GLU A 191 -15.32 -21.04 -0.48
C GLU A 191 -14.01 -20.50 -1.10
N VAL A 192 -13.35 -19.51 -0.48
CA VAL A 192 -12.04 -19.03 -0.95
C VAL A 192 -10.98 -20.13 -0.85
N LYS A 193 -10.95 -20.87 0.23
CA LYS A 193 -10.00 -21.99 0.39
C LYS A 193 -10.19 -23.09 -0.66
N ASP A 194 -11.43 -23.36 -1.03
CA ASP A 194 -11.75 -24.34 -2.06
C ASP A 194 -11.31 -23.87 -3.43
N ILE A 195 -11.59 -22.61 -3.78
CA ILE A 195 -11.11 -22.00 -5.04
C ILE A 195 -9.57 -22.03 -5.12
N LEU A 196 -8.87 -21.66 -4.04
CA LEU A 196 -7.41 -21.70 -4.01
C LEU A 196 -6.89 -23.12 -4.30
N ARG A 197 -7.52 -24.14 -3.70
CA ARG A 197 -7.15 -25.55 -3.89
C ARG A 197 -7.46 -26.03 -5.32
N GLU A 198 -8.70 -25.80 -5.80
CA GLU A 198 -9.16 -26.22 -7.12
C GLU A 198 -8.36 -25.58 -8.26
N ARG A 199 -7.98 -24.33 -8.08
CA ARG A 199 -7.19 -23.56 -9.07
C ARG A 199 -5.69 -23.71 -8.89
N ASN A 200 -5.24 -24.51 -7.91
CA ASN A 200 -3.82 -24.65 -7.54
C ASN A 200 -3.14 -23.28 -7.29
N ILE A 201 -3.84 -22.38 -6.62
CA ILE A 201 -3.34 -21.05 -6.25
C ILE A 201 -2.61 -21.16 -4.92
N ARG A 202 -1.34 -20.79 -4.91
CA ARG A 202 -0.52 -20.78 -3.71
C ARG A 202 -0.43 -19.37 -3.14
N LEU A 203 -0.80 -19.20 -1.87
CA LEU A 203 -0.53 -17.95 -1.14
C LEU A 203 0.96 -17.87 -0.84
N ILE A 204 1.55 -16.73 -1.14
CA ILE A 204 2.96 -16.43 -0.92
C ILE A 204 3.10 -15.06 -0.24
N SER A 205 4.22 -14.86 0.42
CA SER A 205 4.60 -13.57 0.99
C SER A 205 5.52 -12.77 0.04
N TYR A 206 5.73 -11.49 0.32
CA TYR A 206 6.76 -10.71 -0.37
C TYR A 206 8.17 -11.24 -0.10
N ALA A 207 8.40 -11.90 1.04
CA ALA A 207 9.67 -12.57 1.31
C ALA A 207 9.92 -13.74 0.34
N ASP A 208 8.88 -14.50 -0.02
CA ASP A 208 9.00 -15.57 -1.04
C ASP A 208 9.36 -14.98 -2.40
N LEU A 209 8.78 -13.85 -2.79
CA LEU A 209 9.11 -13.17 -4.04
C LEU A 209 10.55 -12.64 -4.03
N TRP A 210 10.97 -12.03 -2.93
CA TRP A 210 12.34 -11.54 -2.76
C TRP A 210 13.37 -12.66 -2.91
N ASN A 211 13.17 -13.78 -2.23
CA ASN A 211 14.07 -14.92 -2.28
C ASN A 211 14.16 -15.53 -3.70
N ARG A 212 13.05 -15.56 -4.45
CA ARG A 212 13.05 -16.02 -5.84
C ARG A 212 13.84 -15.09 -6.76
N GLN A 213 13.72 -13.78 -6.57
CA GLN A 213 14.47 -12.81 -7.37
C GLN A 213 15.97 -12.89 -7.11
N LEU A 214 16.39 -13.16 -5.87
CA LEU A 214 17.80 -13.38 -5.54
C LEU A 214 18.32 -14.67 -6.19
N ALA A 215 17.59 -15.78 -6.05
CA ALA A 215 17.98 -17.06 -6.65
C ALA A 215 18.05 -17.04 -8.19
N GLY A 216 17.27 -16.17 -8.84
CA GLY A 216 17.31 -15.95 -10.29
C GLY A 216 18.51 -15.14 -10.78
N LYS A 217 19.21 -14.42 -9.90
CA LYS A 217 20.41 -13.62 -10.22
C LYS A 217 21.73 -14.37 -10.04
N GLU A 218 21.68 -15.52 -9.37
CA GLU A 218 22.85 -16.38 -9.15
C GLU A 218 23.01 -17.44 -10.27
N ARG A 219 22.17 -17.38 -11.30
CA ARG A 219 22.26 -18.22 -12.51
C ARG A 219 22.58 -17.38 -13.74
#